data_3f1c824a003372f777885dac7d208b77
#
_entry.id   3f1c824a003372f777885dac7d208b77
#
_cell.length_a   1.000
_cell.length_b   1.000
_cell.length_c   1.000
_cell.angle_alpha   90.00
_cell.angle_beta   90.00
_cell.angle_gamma   90.00
#
_symmetry.space_group_name_H-M   'P 1'
#
loop_
_entity.id
_entity.type
_entity.pdbx_description
1 polymer ?
#
loop_
_entity_poly.entity_id
_entity_poly.type
_entity_poly.pdbx_seq_one_letter_code
_entity_poly.pdbx_strand_id
1 'polypeptide(L)'
;FTTCKIVQKSLFKLIKIKIKIKKPNDLLINKKKVCGILQETIFCEAKKFAIVGIGINVDRSPIIVNYPTTYVNFYTKKKLTSTKIYNEIKKNFENYLKK
;
A
#
# COMPACT_ATOMS: atom_id res chain seq x y z
N PHE A 1 -6.36 -9.80 0.92
CA PHE A 1 -5.65 -9.87 -0.38
C PHE A 1 -6.15 -8.81 -1.38
N THR A 2 -7.46 -8.55 -1.35
CA THR A 2 -8.05 -7.50 -2.20
C THR A 2 -7.42 -6.14 -1.93
N THR A 3 -7.21 -5.80 -0.65
CA THR A 3 -6.55 -4.55 -0.28
C THR A 3 -5.16 -4.45 -0.89
N CYS A 4 -4.39 -5.53 -0.86
CA CYS A 4 -3.05 -5.55 -1.46
C CYS A 4 -3.11 -5.22 -2.95
N LYS A 5 -4.08 -5.79 -3.66
CA LYS A 5 -4.24 -5.54 -5.10
C LYS A 5 -4.63 -4.10 -5.39
N ILE A 6 -5.51 -3.52 -4.57
CA ILE A 6 -5.92 -2.12 -4.74
C ILE A 6 -4.74 -1.18 -4.54
N VAL A 7 -3.96 -1.40 -3.48
CA VAL A 7 -2.79 -0.57 -3.21
C VAL A 7 -1.71 -0.78 -4.28
N GLN A 8 -1.48 -2.02 -4.70
CA GLN A 8 -0.54 -2.34 -5.78
C GLN A 8 -0.90 -1.58 -7.06
N LYS A 9 -2.16 -1.62 -7.45
CA LYS A 9 -2.65 -0.93 -8.65
C LYS A 9 -2.49 0.57 -8.52
N SER A 10 -2.80 1.12 -7.35
CA SER A 10 -2.70 2.56 -7.09
C SER A 10 -1.25 3.05 -7.22
N LEU A 11 -0.33 2.34 -6.59
CA LEU A 11 1.08 2.70 -6.65
C LEU A 11 1.63 2.53 -8.06
N PHE A 12 1.28 1.44 -8.75
CA PHE A 12 1.73 1.23 -10.12
C PHE A 12 1.27 2.37 -11.04
N LYS A 13 0.04 2.83 -10.86
CA LYS A 13 -0.48 3.94 -11.66
C LYS A 13 0.35 5.21 -11.48
N LEU A 14 0.81 5.44 -10.26
CA LEU A 14 1.56 6.67 -9.92
C LEU A 14 3.03 6.60 -10.32
N ILE A 15 3.69 5.46 -10.14
CA ILE A 15 5.14 5.38 -10.34
C ILE A 15 5.56 4.52 -11.54
N LYS A 16 4.64 3.76 -12.13
CA LYS A 16 4.90 2.94 -13.34
C LYS A 16 6.02 1.93 -13.18
N ILE A 17 6.23 1.43 -11.98
CA ILE A 17 7.22 0.40 -11.70
C ILE A 17 6.49 -0.82 -11.16
N LYS A 18 6.92 -2.01 -11.58
CA LYS A 18 6.31 -3.26 -11.16
C LYS A 18 6.38 -3.41 -9.65
N ILE A 19 5.22 -3.69 -9.03
CA ILE A 19 5.11 -3.91 -7.62
C ILE A 19 4.62 -5.33 -7.39
N LYS A 20 5.37 -6.09 -6.60
CA LYS A 20 5.05 -7.48 -6.34
C LYS A 20 4.43 -7.64 -4.96
N ILE A 21 3.40 -8.46 -4.88
CA ILE A 21 2.77 -8.79 -3.60
C ILE A 21 3.52 -9.97 -2.99
N LYS A 22 4.01 -9.78 -1.77
CA LYS A 22 4.58 -10.86 -0.97
C LYS A 22 3.60 -11.20 0.14
N LYS A 23 3.05 -12.40 0.07
CA LYS A 23 2.07 -12.83 1.08
C LYS A 23 2.67 -12.84 2.48
N PRO A 24 1.88 -12.54 3.50
CA PRO A 24 0.45 -12.28 3.38
C PRO A 24 0.11 -10.83 3.01
N ASN A 25 0.91 -9.83 3.37
CA ASN A 25 0.47 -8.44 3.38
C ASN A 25 1.53 -7.43 2.99
N ASP A 26 2.57 -7.80 2.26
CA ASP A 26 3.64 -6.88 1.90
C ASP A 26 3.67 -6.60 0.40
N LEU A 27 4.03 -5.36 0.06
CA LEU A 27 4.29 -4.98 -1.32
C LEU A 27 5.76 -4.66 -1.49
N LEU A 28 6.36 -5.18 -2.56
CA LEU A 28 7.79 -5.07 -2.82
C LEU A 28 8.07 -4.42 -4.17
N ILE A 29 9.14 -3.63 -4.21
CA ILE A 29 9.74 -3.13 -5.45
C ILE A 29 11.18 -3.64 -5.45
N ASN A 30 11.57 -4.34 -6.51
CA ASN A 30 12.91 -4.93 -6.61
C ASN A 30 13.29 -5.74 -5.36
N LYS A 31 12.35 -6.56 -4.88
CA LYS A 31 12.54 -7.42 -3.70
C LYS A 31 12.71 -6.65 -2.39
N LYS A 32 12.38 -5.35 -2.37
CA LYS A 32 12.49 -4.51 -1.19
C LYS A 32 11.10 -4.03 -0.77
N LYS A 33 10.80 -4.12 0.52
CA LYS A 33 9.48 -3.75 1.02
C LYS A 33 9.24 -2.24 0.93
N VAL A 34 8.15 -1.86 0.28
CA VAL A 34 7.72 -0.46 0.16
C VAL A 34 6.44 -0.21 0.95
N CYS A 35 5.68 -1.25 1.25
CA CYS A 35 4.38 -1.11 1.89
C CYS A 35 4.05 -2.35 2.70
N GLY A 36 3.44 -2.14 3.85
CA GLY A 36 2.87 -3.21 4.66
C GLY A 36 1.39 -2.94 4.88
N ILE A 37 0.58 -3.99 4.87
CA ILE A 37 -0.86 -3.88 5.02
C ILE A 37 -1.31 -4.74 6.19
N LEU A 38 -2.09 -4.15 7.08
CA LEU A 38 -2.66 -4.84 8.23
C LEU A 38 -4.18 -4.78 8.11
N GLN A 39 -4.84 -5.92 8.20
CA GLN A 39 -6.29 -5.97 8.09
C GLN A 39 -6.86 -6.75 9.26
N GLU A 40 -7.85 -6.16 9.93
CA GLU A 40 -8.50 -6.75 11.09
C GLU A 40 -10.01 -6.67 10.92
N THR A 41 -10.71 -7.66 11.49
CA THR A 41 -12.17 -7.66 11.56
C THR A 41 -12.58 -7.47 13.01
N ILE A 42 -13.47 -6.52 13.26
CA ILE A 42 -14.02 -6.31 14.59
C ILE A 42 -15.54 -6.39 14.53
N PHE A 43 -16.13 -6.78 15.65
CA PHE A 43 -17.58 -6.84 15.82
C PHE A 43 -18.02 -5.86 16.87
N CYS A 44 -19.04 -5.07 16.58
CA CYS A 44 -19.57 -4.09 17.50
C CYS A 44 -21.09 -4.05 17.30
N GLU A 45 -21.84 -4.32 18.37
CA GLU A 45 -23.31 -4.29 18.32
C GLU A 45 -23.88 -5.08 17.16
N ALA A 46 -23.44 -6.31 16.99
CA ALA A 46 -23.88 -7.23 15.94
C ALA A 46 -23.49 -6.79 14.51
N LYS A 47 -22.67 -5.75 14.39
CA LYS A 47 -22.15 -5.33 13.09
C LYS A 47 -20.70 -5.74 12.95
N LYS A 48 -20.32 -6.05 11.73
CA LYS A 48 -18.96 -6.45 11.38
C LYS A 48 -18.26 -5.32 10.66
N PHE A 49 -17.10 -4.94 11.14
CA PHE A 49 -16.27 -3.90 10.52
C PHE A 49 -14.93 -4.45 10.11
N ALA A 50 -14.45 -4.02 8.97
CA ALA A 50 -13.09 -4.30 8.55
C ALA A 50 -12.26 -3.04 8.76
N ILE A 51 -11.13 -3.19 9.46
CA ILE A 51 -10.18 -2.10 9.66
C ILE A 51 -8.94 -2.44 8.84
N VAL A 52 -8.53 -1.52 7.98
CA VAL A 52 -7.37 -1.72 7.11
C VAL A 52 -6.34 -0.64 7.41
N GLY A 53 -5.15 -1.08 7.83
CA GLY A 53 -4.01 -0.19 8.01
C GLY A 53 -3.06 -0.36 6.84
N ILE A 54 -2.68 0.74 6.22
CA ILE A 54 -1.77 0.74 5.08
C ILE A 54 -0.58 1.62 5.42
N GLY A 55 0.59 1.00 5.57
CA GLY A 55 1.83 1.73 5.85
C GLY A 55 2.69 1.78 4.61
N ILE A 56 2.85 2.96 4.02
CA ILE A 56 3.64 3.16 2.81
C ILE A 56 4.88 3.99 3.14
N ASN A 57 6.04 3.50 2.71
CA ASN A 57 7.28 4.27 2.83
C ASN A 57 7.33 5.25 1.67
N VAL A 58 7.14 6.54 1.94
CA VAL A 58 7.05 7.56 0.89
C VAL A 58 8.41 8.21 0.61
N ASP A 59 9.00 8.85 1.61
CA ASP A 59 10.24 9.61 1.44
C ASP A 59 11.47 8.92 2.03
N ARG A 60 11.28 7.92 2.84
CA ARG A 60 12.35 7.16 3.47
C ARG A 60 11.83 5.82 3.92
N SER A 61 12.73 4.91 4.24
CA SER A 61 12.35 3.58 4.70
C SER A 61 13.13 3.21 5.96
N PRO A 62 12.53 2.39 6.84
CA PRO A 62 13.21 1.95 8.05
C PRO A 62 14.30 0.95 7.71
N ILE A 63 15.32 0.87 8.57
CA ILE A 63 16.33 -0.17 8.47
C ILE A 63 15.85 -1.34 9.31
N ILE A 64 15.59 -2.47 8.64
CA ILE A 64 15.12 -3.68 9.30
C ILE A 64 16.14 -4.78 9.04
N VAL A 65 16.63 -5.41 10.10
CA VAL A 65 17.62 -6.49 10.01
C VAL A 65 17.04 -7.64 9.17
N ASN A 66 17.79 -8.06 8.15
CA ASN A 66 17.42 -9.18 7.27
C ASN A 66 16.14 -8.97 6.46
N TYR A 67 15.67 -7.73 6.35
CA TYR A 67 14.50 -7.43 5.53
C TYR A 67 14.71 -6.12 4.78
N PRO A 68 15.11 -6.21 3.49
CA PRO A 68 15.36 -5.00 2.71
C PRO A 68 14.11 -4.16 2.53
N THR A 69 14.24 -2.84 2.64
CA THR A 69 13.14 -1.89 2.49
C THR A 69 13.49 -0.83 1.45
N THR A 70 12.47 -0.18 0.91
CA THR A 70 12.63 0.92 -0.02
C THR A 70 11.47 1.92 0.16
N TYR A 71 11.47 2.99 -0.61
CA TYR A 71 10.43 4.00 -0.51
C TYR A 71 10.05 4.54 -1.90
N VAL A 72 8.82 5.05 -1.99
CA VAL A 72 8.21 5.47 -3.25
C VAL A 72 9.07 6.48 -4.00
N ASN A 73 9.49 7.54 -3.31
CA ASN A 73 10.22 8.64 -3.96
C ASN A 73 11.66 8.32 -4.35
N PHE A 74 12.14 7.12 -3.99
CA PHE A 74 13.40 6.63 -4.54
C PHE A 74 13.27 6.40 -6.05
N TYR A 75 12.07 6.11 -6.52
CA TYR A 75 11.81 5.73 -7.92
C TYR A 75 11.15 6.84 -8.74
N THR A 76 10.91 8.00 -8.15
CA THR A 76 10.21 9.09 -8.84
C THR A 76 11.16 10.22 -9.19
N LYS A 77 10.95 10.84 -10.37
CA LYS A 77 11.69 12.05 -10.73
C LYS A 77 11.06 13.27 -10.08
N LYS A 78 9.74 13.31 -10.03
CA LYS A 78 9.00 14.36 -9.36
C LYS A 78 8.39 13.78 -8.09
N LYS A 79 8.73 14.38 -6.96
CA LYS A 79 8.31 13.89 -5.64
C LYS A 79 6.79 13.79 -5.52
N LEU A 80 6.31 12.64 -5.08
CA LEU A 80 4.92 12.42 -4.74
C LEU A 80 4.71 12.74 -3.26
N THR A 81 3.56 13.32 -2.95
CA THR A 81 3.18 13.58 -1.56
C THR A 81 2.33 12.43 -1.02
N SER A 82 2.32 12.28 0.30
CA SER A 82 1.45 11.30 0.96
C SER A 82 -0.01 11.53 0.60
N THR A 83 -0.43 12.79 0.51
CA THR A 83 -1.80 13.14 0.15
C THR A 83 -2.17 12.65 -1.24
N LYS A 84 -1.28 12.81 -2.20
CA LYS A 84 -1.55 12.35 -3.57
C LYS A 84 -1.67 10.83 -3.64
N ILE A 85 -0.82 10.13 -2.91
CA ILE A 85 -0.87 8.67 -2.83
C ILE A 85 -2.17 8.23 -2.15
N TYR A 86 -2.52 8.87 -1.03
CA TYR A 86 -3.76 8.59 -0.32
C TYR A 86 -4.99 8.75 -1.22
N ASN A 87 -5.04 9.86 -1.96
CA ASN A 87 -6.19 10.14 -2.83
C ASN A 87 -6.33 9.10 -3.94
N GLU A 88 -5.24 8.62 -4.48
CA GLU A 88 -5.29 7.58 -5.51
C GLU A 88 -5.80 6.26 -4.93
N ILE A 89 -5.34 5.89 -3.75
CA ILE A 89 -5.78 4.66 -3.07
C ILE A 89 -7.26 4.77 -2.72
N LYS A 90 -7.67 5.90 -2.15
CA LYS A 90 -9.07 6.13 -1.78
C LYS A 90 -10.00 6.01 -2.99
N LYS A 91 -9.62 6.62 -4.10
CA LYS A 91 -10.38 6.56 -5.35
C LYS A 91 -10.56 5.12 -5.81
N ASN A 92 -9.50 4.32 -5.77
CA ASN A 92 -9.56 2.94 -6.21
C ASN A 92 -10.39 2.06 -5.26
N PHE A 93 -10.35 2.34 -3.96
CA PHE A 93 -11.23 1.66 -3.01
C PHE A 93 -12.69 2.00 -3.27
N GLU A 94 -13.00 3.27 -3.48
CA GLU A 94 -14.37 3.71 -3.77
C GLU A 94 -14.89 3.06 -5.04
N ASN A 95 -14.07 2.99 -6.07
CA ASN A 95 -14.44 2.33 -7.32
C ASN A 95 -14.71 0.84 -7.12
N TYR A 96 -13.90 0.19 -6.31
CA TYR A 96 -14.09 -1.22 -5.99
C TYR A 96 -15.42 -1.46 -5.26
N LEU A 97 -15.75 -0.61 -4.30
CA LEU A 97 -16.96 -0.76 -3.50
C LEU A 97 -18.25 -0.47 -4.28
N LYS A 98 -18.17 0.25 -5.40
CA LYS A 98 -19.33 0.56 -6.24
C LYS A 98 -19.74 -0.58 -7.16
N LYS A 99 -18.94 -1.60 -7.28
CA LYS A 99 -19.22 -2.73 -8.17
C LYS A 99 -20.23 -3.69 -7.58
#